data_94c907f305ed707e91f02a6ae767775f
#
_entry.id   94c907f305ed707e91f02a6ae767775f
#
_cell.length_a   1.000
_cell.length_b   1.000
_cell.length_c   1.000
_cell.angle_alpha   90.00
_cell.angle_beta   90.00
_cell.angle_gamma   90.00
#
_symmetry.space_group_name_H-M   'P 1'
#
loop_
_entity.id
_entity.type
_entity.pdbx_description
1 polymer ?
#
loop_
_entity_poly.entity_id
_entity_poly.type
_entity_poly.pdbx_seq_one_letter_code
_entity_poly.pdbx_strand_id
1 'polypeptide(L)'
;MPCRGLPGIASPLRKKEMIMDARFPIFQIFASATWGGGEQFVADLSRRLLDDGRPVVFVSRRSRAIAEHTADIGAPLHCLPLKGMPDLVSALLLARLLLRYRPETIHVHHFKDAFTALYARALVRLFGFRPQIVLTRHLVRPAKSGRLHRWMYRRLDRVVFVSELARREFFSSGPVLDRSRTTVIPNSSPAARTEGEAPDLRERYGLTPEMPVLLFCGRLAPEKGCDVLLRACARLGEERLFALFFAGAAADTGYLAALRAQAAALPSGMRIEFLGFVQQVGALLAQADICVQPSVVAEAGSLTVIEAMQAGCAVVASDNGSQPEYVEAGSTGLLVPPGDEEALADALARLMDDISLRRTMGKAARRRFDEEFSYERFYAKYLALYDE
;
A
#
# COMPACT_ATOMS: atom_id res chain seq x y z
N MET A 1 -23.31 13.99 2.41
CA MET A 1 -23.25 14.80 3.65
C MET A 1 -21.80 14.84 4.09
N PRO A 2 -21.23 15.99 4.48
CA PRO A 2 -19.87 16.04 5.05
C PRO A 2 -19.85 15.29 6.37
N CYS A 3 -18.71 14.72 6.75
CA CYS A 3 -18.53 13.96 7.99
C CYS A 3 -18.54 14.90 9.23
N ARG A 4 -19.69 15.49 9.54
CA ARG A 4 -19.87 16.30 10.76
C ARG A 4 -20.20 15.41 11.96
N GLY A 5 -19.53 15.62 13.08
CA GLY A 5 -19.89 15.04 14.39
C GLY A 5 -18.88 14.10 15.03
N LEU A 6 -17.58 14.17 14.68
CA LEU A 6 -16.52 13.66 15.54
C LEU A 6 -15.90 14.86 16.32
N PRO A 7 -15.76 14.82 17.64
CA PRO A 7 -15.14 15.89 18.41
C PRO A 7 -13.67 16.01 17.98
N GLY A 8 -13.24 17.21 17.57
CA GLY A 8 -11.87 17.53 17.21
C GLY A 8 -11.61 17.82 15.72
N ILE A 9 -12.61 17.72 14.83
CA ILE A 9 -12.43 18.12 13.43
C ILE A 9 -12.80 19.60 13.31
N ALA A 10 -11.80 20.43 13.04
CA ALA A 10 -11.95 21.87 12.83
C ALA A 10 -13.02 22.19 11.79
N SER A 11 -13.72 23.29 12.03
CA SER A 11 -14.74 23.88 11.17
C SER A 11 -14.26 24.07 9.73
N PRO A 12 -15.16 23.95 8.73
CA PRO A 12 -14.78 23.99 7.32
C PRO A 12 -14.14 25.32 6.97
N LEU A 13 -13.03 25.18 6.24
CA LEU A 13 -12.31 26.19 5.49
C LEU A 13 -13.16 27.41 5.15
N ARG A 14 -12.67 28.59 5.55
CA ARG A 14 -13.09 29.87 4.98
C ARG A 14 -13.12 29.68 3.45
N LYS A 15 -14.19 30.17 2.82
CA LYS A 15 -14.29 30.37 1.38
C LYS A 15 -13.05 31.13 0.88
N LYS A 16 -11.96 30.43 0.61
CA LYS A 16 -11.06 30.82 -0.45
C LYS A 16 -11.82 30.43 -1.71
N GLU A 17 -12.26 31.41 -2.44
CA GLU A 17 -12.66 31.25 -3.83
C GLU A 17 -11.47 30.59 -4.52
N MET A 18 -11.55 29.27 -4.68
CA MET A 18 -10.70 28.53 -5.58
C MET A 18 -11.10 29.03 -6.96
N ILE A 19 -10.28 29.90 -7.54
CA ILE A 19 -10.24 30.10 -8.98
C ILE A 19 -9.94 28.70 -9.53
N MET A 20 -11.00 28.00 -9.92
CA MET A 20 -10.91 26.71 -10.59
C MET A 20 -10.31 26.99 -11.96
N ASP A 21 -9.00 26.75 -12.07
CA ASP A 21 -8.43 26.40 -13.35
C ASP A 21 -9.25 25.21 -13.87
N ALA A 22 -9.65 25.20 -15.15
CA ALA A 22 -10.79 24.48 -15.72
C ALA A 22 -10.68 22.92 -15.71
N ARG A 23 -10.02 22.32 -14.73
CA ARG A 23 -9.88 20.86 -14.59
C ARG A 23 -10.96 20.31 -13.67
N PHE A 24 -11.70 19.32 -14.15
CA PHE A 24 -12.69 18.63 -13.35
C PHE A 24 -12.03 17.69 -12.32
N PRO A 25 -12.63 17.52 -11.12
CA PRO A 25 -12.00 16.73 -10.07
C PRO A 25 -11.94 15.25 -10.41
N ILE A 26 -10.93 14.56 -9.84
CA ILE A 26 -10.84 13.10 -9.79
C ILE A 26 -11.48 12.63 -8.49
N PHE A 27 -12.44 11.71 -8.57
CA PHE A 27 -13.04 11.08 -7.42
C PHE A 27 -12.24 9.85 -7.03
N GLN A 28 -11.74 9.80 -5.80
CA GLN A 28 -11.06 8.63 -5.21
C GLN A 28 -12.03 7.90 -4.28
N ILE A 29 -12.48 6.70 -4.68
CA ILE A 29 -13.47 5.91 -3.93
C ILE A 29 -12.80 4.70 -3.28
N PHE A 30 -12.82 4.64 -1.94
CA PHE A 30 -12.23 3.55 -1.17
C PHE A 30 -13.02 3.28 0.12
N ALA A 31 -13.74 2.15 0.17
CA ALA A 31 -14.60 1.77 1.28
C ALA A 31 -13.80 1.02 2.37
N SER A 32 -12.81 1.66 2.99
CA SER A 32 -12.04 1.08 4.06
C SER A 32 -12.50 1.54 5.44
N ALA A 33 -12.31 0.69 6.45
CA ALA A 33 -12.53 1.02 7.86
C ALA A 33 -11.22 1.29 8.60
N THR A 34 -10.09 0.82 8.05
CA THR A 34 -8.76 0.90 8.64
C THR A 34 -7.80 1.57 7.67
N TRP A 35 -6.65 2.03 8.17
CA TRP A 35 -5.57 2.56 7.36
C TRP A 35 -4.55 1.46 7.06
N GLY A 36 -4.11 1.38 5.81
CA GLY A 36 -3.12 0.41 5.34
C GLY A 36 -2.45 0.86 4.05
N GLY A 37 -1.70 -0.02 3.40
CA GLY A 37 -0.95 0.30 2.18
C GLY A 37 -1.82 0.78 1.02
N GLY A 38 -3.04 0.24 0.88
CA GLY A 38 -3.98 0.68 -0.17
C GLY A 38 -4.48 2.10 0.05
N GLU A 39 -4.81 2.47 1.29
CA GLU A 39 -5.25 3.82 1.65
C GLU A 39 -4.09 4.81 1.57
N GLN A 40 -2.89 4.38 1.95
CA GLN A 40 -1.67 5.18 1.80
C GLN A 40 -1.39 5.48 0.32
N PHE A 41 -1.51 4.49 -0.55
CA PHE A 41 -1.43 4.66 -2.00
C PHE A 41 -2.40 5.74 -2.51
N VAL A 42 -3.67 5.70 -2.07
CA VAL A 42 -4.68 6.70 -2.46
C VAL A 42 -4.28 8.09 -1.97
N ALA A 43 -3.80 8.19 -0.74
CA ALA A 43 -3.38 9.46 -0.15
C ALA A 43 -2.19 10.07 -0.91
N ASP A 44 -1.14 9.27 -1.16
CA ASP A 44 0.07 9.74 -1.83
C ASP A 44 -0.23 10.18 -3.27
N LEU A 45 -1.00 9.38 -4.03
CA LEU A 45 -1.45 9.75 -5.37
C LEU A 45 -2.29 11.06 -5.36
N SER A 46 -3.16 11.21 -4.36
CA SER A 46 -4.03 12.38 -4.26
C SER A 46 -3.28 13.65 -3.88
N ARG A 47 -2.27 13.57 -2.99
CA ARG A 47 -1.40 14.72 -2.69
C ARG A 47 -0.71 15.20 -3.96
N ARG A 48 -0.11 14.30 -4.71
CA ARG A 48 0.57 14.65 -5.95
C ARG A 48 -0.35 15.26 -7.00
N LEU A 49 -1.57 14.73 -7.13
CA LEU A 49 -2.58 15.31 -8.03
C LEU A 49 -2.93 16.75 -7.63
N LEU A 50 -3.11 17.02 -6.33
CA LEU A 50 -3.40 18.35 -5.80
C LEU A 50 -2.22 19.30 -5.99
N ASP A 51 -0.99 18.84 -5.78
CA ASP A 51 0.23 19.63 -6.01
C ASP A 51 0.35 20.06 -7.49
N ASP A 52 -0.10 19.21 -8.41
CA ASP A 52 -0.16 19.51 -9.86
C ASP A 52 -1.43 20.29 -10.26
N GLY A 53 -2.20 20.80 -9.29
CA GLY A 53 -3.42 21.59 -9.54
C GLY A 53 -4.60 20.77 -10.05
N ARG A 54 -4.59 19.43 -9.93
CA ARG A 54 -5.74 18.57 -10.25
C ARG A 54 -6.62 18.36 -9.01
N PRO A 55 -7.84 18.87 -8.98
CA PRO A 55 -8.72 18.71 -7.82
C PRO A 55 -9.05 17.25 -7.53
N VAL A 56 -9.09 16.89 -6.26
CA VAL A 56 -9.43 15.54 -5.80
C VAL A 56 -10.63 15.62 -4.85
N VAL A 57 -11.50 14.62 -4.91
CA VAL A 57 -12.60 14.43 -3.95
C VAL A 57 -12.55 13.00 -3.42
N PHE A 58 -12.46 12.86 -2.10
CA PHE A 58 -12.52 11.56 -1.45
C PHE A 58 -13.97 11.12 -1.19
N VAL A 59 -14.23 9.86 -1.48
CA VAL A 59 -15.49 9.18 -1.12
C VAL A 59 -15.14 7.89 -0.38
N SER A 60 -15.52 7.78 0.89
CA SER A 60 -15.21 6.62 1.70
C SER A 60 -16.37 6.25 2.62
N ARG A 61 -16.22 5.15 3.36
CA ARG A 61 -17.08 4.84 4.51
C ARG A 61 -16.72 5.76 5.67
N ARG A 62 -17.67 5.94 6.58
CA ARG A 62 -17.40 6.66 7.83
C ARG A 62 -16.38 5.88 8.66
N SER A 63 -15.18 6.41 8.80
CA SER A 63 -14.07 5.86 9.58
C SER A 63 -13.28 7.00 10.20
N ARG A 64 -12.93 6.84 11.48
CA ARG A 64 -12.09 7.79 12.19
C ARG A 64 -10.67 7.79 11.61
N ALA A 65 -10.10 6.59 11.40
CA ALA A 65 -8.77 6.45 10.84
C ALA A 65 -8.64 7.12 9.45
N ILE A 66 -9.64 6.92 8.56
CA ILE A 66 -9.64 7.59 7.25
C ILE A 66 -9.72 9.11 7.40
N ALA A 67 -10.60 9.61 8.28
CA ALA A 67 -10.76 11.06 8.46
C ALA A 67 -9.50 11.72 9.02
N GLU A 68 -8.82 11.07 9.99
CA GLU A 68 -7.58 11.57 10.58
C GLU A 68 -6.43 11.61 9.57
N HIS A 69 -6.22 10.54 8.79
CA HIS A 69 -5.10 10.46 7.83
C HIS A 69 -5.35 11.20 6.50
N THR A 70 -6.57 11.66 6.24
CA THR A 70 -6.87 12.47 5.04
C THR A 70 -7.08 13.95 5.35
N ALA A 71 -7.09 14.33 6.62
CA ALA A 71 -7.41 15.70 7.06
C ALA A 71 -6.41 16.76 6.54
N ASP A 72 -5.15 16.40 6.44
CA ASP A 72 -4.04 17.25 5.99
C ASP A 72 -3.90 17.33 4.46
N ILE A 73 -4.59 16.47 3.70
CA ILE A 73 -4.46 16.40 2.24
C ILE A 73 -5.13 17.59 1.52
N GLY A 74 -6.08 18.25 2.18
CA GLY A 74 -6.77 19.40 1.61
C GLY A 74 -7.89 19.06 0.61
N ALA A 75 -8.22 17.78 0.39
CA ALA A 75 -9.32 17.32 -0.44
C ALA A 75 -10.60 17.11 0.39
N PRO A 76 -11.79 17.46 -0.13
CA PRO A 76 -13.04 17.19 0.56
C PRO A 76 -13.31 15.68 0.69
N LEU A 77 -13.69 15.24 1.90
CA LEU A 77 -14.07 13.87 2.19
C LEU A 77 -15.59 13.76 2.34
N HIS A 78 -16.22 12.94 1.50
CA HIS A 78 -17.62 12.56 1.60
C HIS A 78 -17.79 11.14 2.12
N CYS A 79 -18.60 10.99 3.17
CA CYS A 79 -18.89 9.68 3.75
C CYS A 79 -20.19 9.12 3.19
N LEU A 80 -20.12 7.97 2.54
CA LEU A 80 -21.25 7.19 2.07
C LEU A 80 -21.32 5.83 2.79
N PRO A 81 -22.48 5.15 2.83
CA PRO A 81 -22.60 3.85 3.46
C PRO A 81 -21.68 2.77 2.87
N LEU A 82 -21.52 2.71 1.55
CA LEU A 82 -20.66 1.79 0.78
C LEU A 82 -20.71 0.36 1.31
N LYS A 83 -21.92 -0.17 1.47
CA LYS A 83 -22.17 -1.51 2.06
C LYS A 83 -21.79 -2.66 1.14
N GLY A 84 -21.44 -2.36 -0.10
CA GLY A 84 -21.15 -3.32 -1.15
C GLY A 84 -22.35 -3.52 -2.08
N MET A 85 -22.58 -4.73 -2.58
CA MET A 85 -23.53 -4.99 -3.64
C MET A 85 -24.79 -5.71 -3.11
N PRO A 86 -26.03 -5.27 -3.50
CA PRO A 86 -26.37 -4.01 -4.15
C PRO A 86 -26.47 -2.86 -3.12
N ASP A 87 -25.93 -1.68 -3.46
CA ASP A 87 -26.05 -0.48 -2.60
C ASP A 87 -26.61 0.70 -3.39
N LEU A 88 -27.92 0.70 -3.57
CA LEU A 88 -28.63 1.74 -4.31
C LEU A 88 -28.61 3.09 -3.57
N VAL A 89 -28.59 3.08 -2.24
CA VAL A 89 -28.51 4.30 -1.44
C VAL A 89 -27.19 5.03 -1.69
N SER A 90 -26.07 4.31 -1.58
CA SER A 90 -24.77 4.88 -1.91
C SER A 90 -24.67 5.32 -3.37
N ALA A 91 -25.30 4.57 -4.31
CA ALA A 91 -25.32 4.95 -5.72
C ALA A 91 -26.08 6.25 -5.96
N LEU A 92 -27.23 6.47 -5.33
CA LEU A 92 -28.00 7.72 -5.40
C LEU A 92 -27.24 8.91 -4.79
N LEU A 93 -26.64 8.70 -3.62
CA LEU A 93 -25.82 9.74 -2.96
C LEU A 93 -24.59 10.08 -3.80
N LEU A 94 -23.92 9.09 -4.36
CA LEU A 94 -22.77 9.28 -5.25
C LEU A 94 -23.23 10.02 -6.53
N ALA A 95 -24.36 9.64 -7.14
CA ALA A 95 -24.88 10.34 -8.33
C ALA A 95 -25.12 11.83 -8.06
N ARG A 96 -25.63 12.20 -6.88
CA ARG A 96 -25.77 13.62 -6.47
C ARG A 96 -24.42 14.33 -6.40
N LEU A 97 -23.39 13.68 -5.87
CA LEU A 97 -22.03 14.22 -5.82
C LEU A 97 -21.47 14.37 -7.26
N LEU A 98 -21.65 13.36 -8.12
CA LEU A 98 -21.22 13.40 -9.51
C LEU A 98 -21.86 14.56 -10.29
N LEU A 99 -23.16 14.83 -10.09
CA LEU A 99 -23.84 15.96 -10.72
C LEU A 99 -23.35 17.32 -10.19
N ARG A 100 -22.96 17.37 -8.91
CA ARG A 100 -22.47 18.60 -8.28
C ARG A 100 -21.04 18.94 -8.71
N TYR A 101 -20.15 17.96 -8.73
CA TYR A 101 -18.71 18.16 -8.94
C TYR A 101 -18.29 17.94 -10.39
N ARG A 102 -19.09 17.23 -11.18
CA ARG A 102 -18.81 16.90 -12.60
C ARG A 102 -17.42 16.28 -12.82
N PRO A 103 -17.00 15.23 -12.07
CA PRO A 103 -15.67 14.65 -12.21
C PRO A 103 -15.46 14.03 -13.60
N GLU A 104 -14.27 14.17 -14.17
CA GLU A 104 -13.88 13.41 -15.38
C GLU A 104 -13.71 11.94 -15.08
N THR A 105 -13.07 11.64 -13.96
CA THR A 105 -12.72 10.27 -13.58
C THR A 105 -13.22 9.91 -12.18
N ILE A 106 -13.77 8.72 -12.09
CA ILE A 106 -14.06 8.01 -10.83
C ILE A 106 -13.03 6.89 -10.71
N HIS A 107 -12.07 7.04 -9.80
CA HIS A 107 -11.09 6.02 -9.50
C HIS A 107 -11.52 5.21 -8.29
N VAL A 108 -11.70 3.92 -8.47
CA VAL A 108 -12.22 2.99 -7.46
C VAL A 108 -11.11 2.03 -7.03
N HIS A 109 -10.93 1.84 -5.73
CA HIS A 109 -9.86 1.00 -5.17
C HIS A 109 -10.36 -0.33 -4.60
N HIS A 110 -11.66 -0.46 -4.38
CA HIS A 110 -12.25 -1.71 -3.95
C HIS A 110 -13.26 -2.23 -4.97
N PHE A 111 -13.12 -3.49 -5.30
CA PHE A 111 -13.99 -4.19 -6.25
C PHE A 111 -15.49 -4.01 -5.99
N LYS A 112 -15.92 -4.00 -4.72
CA LYS A 112 -17.33 -3.83 -4.36
C LYS A 112 -17.85 -2.43 -4.68
N ASP A 113 -17.00 -1.43 -4.60
CA ASP A 113 -17.35 -0.02 -4.83
C ASP A 113 -17.52 0.28 -6.32
N ALA A 114 -16.93 -0.54 -7.20
CA ALA A 114 -17.12 -0.44 -8.64
C ALA A 114 -18.61 -0.59 -9.06
N PHE A 115 -19.38 -1.42 -8.36
CA PHE A 115 -20.82 -1.52 -8.61
C PHE A 115 -21.55 -0.22 -8.28
N THR A 116 -21.22 0.36 -7.12
CA THR A 116 -21.82 1.66 -6.70
C THR A 116 -21.47 2.76 -7.72
N ALA A 117 -20.21 2.82 -8.18
CA ALA A 117 -19.78 3.77 -9.20
C ALA A 117 -20.52 3.58 -10.54
N LEU A 118 -20.69 2.32 -10.98
CA LEU A 118 -21.44 2.00 -12.21
C LEU A 118 -22.93 2.36 -12.14
N TYR A 119 -23.57 2.09 -11.00
CA TYR A 119 -24.97 2.48 -10.80
C TYR A 119 -25.12 4.00 -10.75
N ALA A 120 -24.24 4.70 -10.05
CA ALA A 120 -24.23 6.16 -10.01
C ALA A 120 -23.99 6.75 -11.43
N ARG A 121 -23.03 6.19 -12.19
CA ARG A 121 -22.79 6.60 -13.60
C ARG A 121 -24.01 6.37 -14.49
N ALA A 122 -24.72 5.26 -14.31
CA ALA A 122 -25.94 4.99 -15.07
C ALA A 122 -27.02 6.05 -14.82
N LEU A 123 -27.16 6.51 -13.57
CA LEU A 123 -28.10 7.57 -13.19
C LEU A 123 -27.70 8.92 -13.80
N VAL A 124 -26.44 9.33 -13.69
CA VAL A 124 -26.00 10.65 -14.19
C VAL A 124 -25.93 10.70 -15.72
N ARG A 125 -25.87 9.55 -16.40
CA ARG A 125 -25.95 9.47 -17.86
C ARG A 125 -27.27 10.00 -18.39
N LEU A 126 -28.37 9.92 -17.64
CA LEU A 126 -29.66 10.49 -17.98
C LEU A 126 -29.59 12.04 -18.09
N PHE A 127 -28.58 12.65 -17.49
CA PHE A 127 -28.31 14.09 -17.54
C PHE A 127 -27.19 14.47 -18.52
N GLY A 128 -26.86 13.56 -19.48
CA GLY A 128 -25.84 13.81 -20.50
C GLY A 128 -24.39 13.75 -19.98
N PHE A 129 -24.16 13.17 -18.78
CA PHE A 129 -22.85 13.12 -18.15
C PHE A 129 -22.37 11.68 -17.98
N ARG A 130 -21.10 11.39 -18.37
CA ARG A 130 -20.52 10.05 -18.33
C ARG A 130 -19.05 10.12 -17.90
N PRO A 131 -18.75 10.09 -16.59
CA PRO A 131 -17.38 10.04 -16.11
C PRO A 131 -16.71 8.69 -16.45
N GLN A 132 -15.40 8.70 -16.69
CA GLN A 132 -14.59 7.50 -16.80
C GLN A 132 -14.59 6.75 -15.45
N ILE A 133 -14.57 5.42 -15.48
CA ILE A 133 -14.39 4.59 -14.27
C ILE A 133 -13.13 3.75 -14.41
N VAL A 134 -12.16 4.04 -13.55
CA VAL A 134 -10.92 3.30 -13.37
C VAL A 134 -11.03 2.45 -12.12
N LEU A 135 -10.61 1.18 -12.18
CA LEU A 135 -10.51 0.30 -11.01
C LEU A 135 -9.05 -0.12 -10.82
N THR A 136 -8.42 0.26 -9.71
CA THR A 136 -7.14 -0.33 -9.30
C THR A 136 -7.37 -1.54 -8.40
N ARG A 137 -6.75 -2.67 -8.75
CA ARG A 137 -6.84 -3.92 -8.01
C ARG A 137 -5.57 -4.15 -7.19
N HIS A 138 -5.76 -4.12 -5.87
CA HIS A 138 -4.71 -4.36 -4.86
C HIS A 138 -4.72 -5.81 -4.33
N LEU A 139 -5.17 -6.79 -5.13
CA LEU A 139 -5.34 -8.18 -4.71
C LEU A 139 -4.85 -9.17 -5.77
N VAL A 140 -4.15 -10.22 -5.32
CA VAL A 140 -3.81 -11.40 -6.13
C VAL A 140 -4.93 -12.44 -5.98
N ARG A 141 -5.92 -12.38 -6.82
CA ARG A 141 -7.04 -13.33 -6.84
C ARG A 141 -7.66 -13.41 -8.23
N PRO A 142 -8.16 -14.61 -8.63
CA PRO A 142 -8.93 -14.76 -9.85
C PRO A 142 -10.12 -13.80 -9.91
N ALA A 143 -10.51 -13.42 -11.12
CA ALA A 143 -11.73 -12.65 -11.32
C ALA A 143 -12.95 -13.50 -10.96
N LYS A 144 -13.92 -12.89 -10.27
CA LYS A 144 -15.21 -13.54 -10.08
C LYS A 144 -15.93 -13.65 -11.44
N SER A 145 -16.31 -14.85 -11.85
CA SER A 145 -16.85 -15.15 -13.19
C SER A 145 -18.38 -15.13 -13.30
N GLY A 146 -19.12 -14.83 -12.21
CA GLY A 146 -20.58 -14.75 -12.21
C GLY A 146 -21.12 -13.70 -13.22
N ARG A 147 -22.36 -13.89 -13.73
CA ARG A 147 -22.97 -13.01 -14.76
C ARG A 147 -22.91 -11.52 -14.38
N LEU A 148 -23.18 -11.18 -13.13
CA LEU A 148 -23.16 -9.80 -12.63
C LEU A 148 -21.73 -9.21 -12.58
N HIS A 149 -20.73 -10.05 -12.22
CA HIS A 149 -19.34 -9.62 -12.19
C HIS A 149 -18.81 -9.38 -13.60
N ARG A 150 -19.13 -10.26 -14.56
CA ARG A 150 -18.79 -10.05 -15.99
C ARG A 150 -19.46 -8.80 -16.53
N TRP A 151 -20.74 -8.55 -16.17
CA TRP A 151 -21.43 -7.31 -16.51
C TRP A 151 -20.68 -6.08 -15.97
N MET A 152 -20.22 -6.11 -14.73
CA MET A 152 -19.46 -5.03 -14.10
C MET A 152 -18.14 -4.80 -14.84
N TYR A 153 -17.29 -5.83 -14.99
CA TYR A 153 -16.00 -5.68 -15.67
C TYR A 153 -16.11 -5.13 -17.08
N ARG A 154 -17.10 -5.57 -17.86
CA ARG A 154 -17.32 -5.09 -19.23
C ARG A 154 -17.70 -3.62 -19.30
N ARG A 155 -18.12 -3.01 -18.19
CA ARG A 155 -18.53 -1.61 -18.11
C ARG A 155 -17.50 -0.69 -17.47
N LEU A 156 -16.44 -1.22 -16.90
CA LEU A 156 -15.28 -0.43 -16.49
C LEU A 156 -14.55 0.09 -17.73
N ASP A 157 -14.06 1.30 -17.67
CA ASP A 157 -13.33 1.89 -18.79
C ASP A 157 -11.87 1.41 -18.74
N ARG A 158 -11.24 1.36 -17.54
CA ARG A 158 -9.88 0.85 -17.32
C ARG A 158 -9.79 0.03 -16.04
N VAL A 159 -8.92 -0.98 -16.04
CA VAL A 159 -8.55 -1.76 -14.85
C VAL A 159 -7.03 -1.74 -14.71
N VAL A 160 -6.55 -1.24 -13.59
CA VAL A 160 -5.13 -1.20 -13.24
C VAL A 160 -4.81 -2.35 -12.28
N PHE A 161 -3.73 -3.04 -12.54
CA PHE A 161 -3.15 -4.03 -11.64
C PHE A 161 -1.83 -3.50 -11.09
N VAL A 162 -1.56 -3.76 -9.82
CA VAL A 162 -0.34 -3.31 -9.16
C VAL A 162 0.86 -4.23 -9.37
N SER A 163 0.66 -5.35 -10.12
CA SER A 163 1.70 -6.28 -10.53
C SER A 163 1.24 -7.15 -11.71
N GLU A 164 2.18 -7.70 -12.46
CA GLU A 164 1.89 -8.66 -13.53
C GLU A 164 1.26 -9.95 -12.98
N LEU A 165 1.70 -10.39 -11.79
CA LEU A 165 1.09 -11.52 -11.11
C LEU A 165 -0.40 -11.25 -10.82
N ALA A 166 -0.73 -10.08 -10.27
CA ALA A 166 -2.12 -9.73 -9.99
C ALA A 166 -2.97 -9.73 -11.27
N ARG A 167 -2.41 -9.28 -12.40
CA ARG A 167 -3.05 -9.33 -13.72
C ARG A 167 -3.22 -10.77 -14.22
N ARG A 168 -2.17 -11.58 -14.15
CA ARG A 168 -2.19 -12.99 -14.56
C ARG A 168 -3.23 -13.78 -13.76
N GLU A 169 -3.21 -13.64 -12.44
CA GLU A 169 -4.16 -14.29 -11.56
C GLU A 169 -5.60 -13.84 -11.79
N PHE A 170 -5.82 -12.56 -12.07
CA PHE A 170 -7.14 -12.07 -12.43
C PHE A 170 -7.74 -12.81 -13.62
N PHE A 171 -6.94 -13.08 -14.65
CA PHE A 171 -7.38 -13.78 -15.86
C PHE A 171 -7.29 -15.31 -15.78
N SER A 172 -6.83 -15.90 -14.67
CA SER A 172 -6.75 -17.36 -14.51
C SER A 172 -8.13 -18.04 -14.57
N SER A 173 -9.21 -17.32 -14.19
CA SER A 173 -10.59 -17.81 -14.31
C SER A 173 -11.23 -17.63 -15.69
N GLY A 174 -10.46 -17.22 -16.69
CA GLY A 174 -10.89 -16.99 -18.07
C GLY A 174 -11.13 -15.50 -18.41
N PRO A 175 -11.49 -15.22 -19.69
CA PRO A 175 -11.64 -13.85 -20.18
C PRO A 175 -12.94 -13.21 -19.65
N VAL A 176 -12.82 -12.33 -18.70
CA VAL A 176 -13.96 -11.55 -18.13
C VAL A 176 -13.99 -10.11 -18.62
N LEU A 177 -12.86 -9.62 -19.14
CA LEU A 177 -12.61 -8.26 -19.62
C LEU A 177 -11.64 -8.32 -20.79
N ASP A 178 -11.74 -7.37 -21.73
CA ASP A 178 -10.74 -7.17 -22.77
C ASP A 178 -9.40 -6.73 -22.16
N ARG A 179 -8.32 -7.44 -22.50
CA ARG A 179 -6.96 -7.15 -22.00
C ARG A 179 -6.47 -5.75 -22.39
N SER A 180 -6.93 -5.20 -23.53
CA SER A 180 -6.60 -3.83 -23.97
C SER A 180 -7.07 -2.75 -23.01
N ARG A 181 -8.06 -3.05 -22.15
CA ARG A 181 -8.54 -2.16 -21.10
C ARG A 181 -7.78 -2.32 -19.77
N THR A 182 -6.72 -3.10 -19.78
CA THR A 182 -5.93 -3.35 -18.57
C THR A 182 -4.53 -2.84 -18.71
N THR A 183 -4.00 -2.29 -17.62
CA THR A 183 -2.60 -1.90 -17.53
C THR A 183 -2.01 -2.37 -16.20
N VAL A 184 -0.68 -2.52 -16.15
CA VAL A 184 0.05 -2.76 -14.91
C VAL A 184 0.82 -1.50 -14.56
N ILE A 185 0.50 -0.97 -13.38
CA ILE A 185 1.21 0.16 -12.78
C ILE A 185 1.68 -0.32 -11.41
N PRO A 186 2.95 -0.75 -11.28
CA PRO A 186 3.50 -1.14 -9.99
C PRO A 186 3.37 -0.01 -8.97
N ASN A 187 3.21 -0.37 -7.70
CA ASN A 187 3.20 0.62 -6.62
C ASN A 187 4.52 1.39 -6.59
N SER A 188 4.46 2.59 -6.03
CA SER A 188 5.63 3.42 -5.74
C SER A 188 5.40 4.22 -4.46
N SER A 189 6.45 4.86 -3.97
CA SER A 189 6.43 5.69 -2.77
C SER A 189 7.09 7.05 -3.05
N PRO A 190 6.48 8.18 -2.63
CA PRO A 190 7.10 9.49 -2.79
C PRO A 190 8.32 9.65 -1.87
N ALA A 191 9.31 10.46 -2.27
CA ALA A 191 10.54 10.71 -1.51
C ALA A 191 10.27 11.22 -0.09
N ALA A 192 9.23 12.04 0.10
CA ALA A 192 8.84 12.57 1.41
C ALA A 192 8.59 11.49 2.49
N ARG A 193 8.29 10.25 2.10
CA ARG A 193 8.14 9.16 3.06
C ARG A 193 9.47 8.62 3.57
N THR A 194 10.53 8.74 2.79
CA THR A 194 11.89 8.31 3.15
C THR A 194 12.65 9.45 3.84
N GLU A 195 12.36 10.68 3.47
CA GLU A 195 13.00 11.91 4.00
C GLU A 195 12.31 12.46 5.25
N GLY A 196 11.19 11.85 5.68
CA GLY A 196 10.47 12.25 6.88
C GLY A 196 11.26 12.00 8.17
N GLU A 197 10.87 12.66 9.25
CA GLU A 197 11.47 12.45 10.57
C GLU A 197 10.99 11.12 11.19
N ALA A 198 11.93 10.30 11.63
CA ALA A 198 11.71 9.12 12.46
C ALA A 198 12.69 9.15 13.64
N PRO A 199 12.32 8.59 14.81
CA PRO A 199 13.27 8.44 15.91
C PRO A 199 14.51 7.70 15.47
N ASP A 200 15.69 8.18 15.89
CA ASP A 200 16.93 7.43 15.67
C ASP A 200 16.88 6.13 16.47
N LEU A 201 16.84 5.00 15.73
CA LEU A 201 16.74 3.68 16.34
C LEU A 201 18.00 3.32 17.11
N ARG A 202 19.19 3.73 16.62
CA ARG A 202 20.44 3.42 17.28
C ARG A 202 20.59 4.16 18.59
N GLU A 203 20.32 5.45 18.59
CA GLU A 203 20.34 6.29 19.81
C GLU A 203 19.27 5.82 20.81
N ARG A 204 18.03 5.69 20.36
CA ARG A 204 16.89 5.34 21.24
C ARG A 204 17.05 4.01 21.95
N TYR A 205 17.66 3.04 21.27
CA TYR A 205 17.81 1.69 21.79
C TYR A 205 19.25 1.33 22.17
N GLY A 206 20.18 2.29 22.18
CA GLY A 206 21.58 2.10 22.60
C GLY A 206 22.31 1.07 21.75
N LEU A 207 22.10 1.05 20.43
CA LEU A 207 22.72 0.10 19.52
C LEU A 207 24.11 0.59 19.12
N THR A 208 25.08 -0.34 19.04
CA THR A 208 26.40 0.02 18.52
C THR A 208 26.36 0.23 16.99
N PRO A 209 27.28 0.99 16.40
CA PRO A 209 27.33 1.20 14.96
C PRO A 209 27.44 -0.08 14.13
N GLU A 210 28.08 -1.13 14.69
CA GLU A 210 28.33 -2.40 14.05
C GLU A 210 27.13 -3.35 14.11
N MET A 211 26.22 -3.15 15.08
CA MET A 211 25.07 -4.03 15.28
C MET A 211 24.11 -3.94 14.07
N PRO A 212 23.85 -5.04 13.35
CA PRO A 212 22.90 -5.03 12.26
C PRO A 212 21.48 -4.67 12.72
N VAL A 213 20.81 -3.78 11.98
CA VAL A 213 19.43 -3.38 12.21
C VAL A 213 18.53 -4.03 11.15
N LEU A 214 17.69 -4.96 11.58
CA LEU A 214 16.68 -5.61 10.78
C LEU A 214 15.34 -4.92 11.01
N LEU A 215 14.57 -4.70 9.95
CA LEU A 215 13.28 -4.04 10.04
C LEU A 215 12.21 -4.81 9.27
N PHE A 216 11.17 -5.21 9.96
CA PHE A 216 9.91 -5.64 9.39
C PHE A 216 8.92 -4.47 9.43
N CYS A 217 8.28 -4.16 8.30
CA CYS A 217 7.22 -3.15 8.24
C CYS A 217 5.95 -3.72 7.65
N GLY A 218 4.84 -3.53 8.36
CA GLY A 218 3.53 -3.99 7.92
C GLY A 218 2.64 -4.40 9.07
N ARG A 219 1.40 -4.74 8.75
CA ARG A 219 0.47 -5.25 9.76
C ARG A 219 1.01 -6.53 10.38
N LEU A 220 1.04 -6.60 11.70
CA LEU A 220 1.43 -7.84 12.39
C LEU A 220 0.28 -8.82 12.34
N ALA A 221 0.38 -9.77 11.41
CA ALA A 221 -0.65 -10.76 11.12
C ALA A 221 0.01 -12.05 10.60
N PRO A 222 -0.61 -13.25 10.81
CA PRO A 222 -0.02 -14.52 10.39
C PRO A 222 0.38 -14.58 8.93
N GLU A 223 -0.43 -14.00 8.05
CA GLU A 223 -0.16 -13.95 6.61
C GLU A 223 1.13 -13.18 6.24
N LYS A 224 1.65 -12.35 7.16
CA LYS A 224 2.87 -11.57 6.96
C LYS A 224 4.14 -12.28 7.46
N GLY A 225 4.01 -13.44 8.11
CA GLY A 225 5.13 -14.28 8.52
C GLY A 225 5.99 -13.72 9.65
N CYS A 226 5.41 -12.88 10.54
CA CYS A 226 6.16 -12.35 11.69
C CYS A 226 6.65 -13.45 12.62
N ASP A 227 5.87 -14.50 12.81
CA ASP A 227 6.23 -15.71 13.57
C ASP A 227 7.30 -16.55 12.86
N VAL A 228 7.25 -16.63 11.53
CA VAL A 228 8.31 -17.27 10.71
C VAL A 228 9.63 -16.53 10.90
N LEU A 229 9.61 -15.18 10.89
CA LEU A 229 10.80 -14.37 11.13
C LEU A 229 11.40 -14.61 12.51
N LEU A 230 10.58 -14.69 13.56
CA LEU A 230 11.08 -14.97 14.90
C LEU A 230 11.65 -16.40 15.02
N ARG A 231 11.04 -17.41 14.36
CA ARG A 231 11.62 -18.76 14.28
C ARG A 231 12.94 -18.79 13.52
N ALA A 232 13.05 -18.03 12.43
CA ALA A 232 14.30 -17.87 11.71
C ALA A 232 15.38 -17.23 12.60
N CYS A 233 15.02 -16.19 13.39
CA CYS A 233 15.95 -15.60 14.36
C CYS A 233 16.45 -16.64 15.39
N ALA A 234 15.59 -17.52 15.89
CA ALA A 234 15.98 -18.57 16.84
C ALA A 234 17.04 -19.55 16.26
N ARG A 235 17.09 -19.69 14.92
CA ARG A 235 18.09 -20.54 14.24
C ARG A 235 19.45 -19.87 14.03
N LEU A 236 19.55 -18.56 14.23
CA LEU A 236 20.79 -17.80 13.96
C LEU A 236 21.92 -18.03 14.98
N GLY A 237 21.63 -18.73 16.07
CA GLY A 237 22.59 -19.02 17.15
C GLY A 237 22.72 -17.88 18.16
N GLU A 238 23.16 -18.23 19.36
CA GLU A 238 23.20 -17.33 20.53
C GLU A 238 24.26 -16.23 20.43
N GLU A 239 25.29 -16.43 19.62
CA GLU A 239 26.43 -15.51 19.49
C GLU A 239 26.15 -14.31 18.55
N ARG A 240 25.04 -14.34 17.81
CA ARG A 240 24.72 -13.26 16.86
C ARG A 240 24.04 -12.08 17.53
N LEU A 241 24.67 -10.92 17.42
CA LEU A 241 24.15 -9.65 17.94
C LEU A 241 23.47 -8.88 16.82
N PHE A 242 22.18 -8.59 16.95
CA PHE A 242 21.42 -7.74 16.04
C PHE A 242 20.19 -7.15 16.72
N ALA A 243 19.63 -6.12 16.11
CA ALA A 243 18.34 -5.56 16.51
C ALA A 243 17.31 -5.83 15.43
N LEU A 244 16.13 -6.33 15.81
CA LEU A 244 14.99 -6.52 14.93
C LEU A 244 13.82 -5.68 15.41
N PHE A 245 13.31 -4.81 14.54
CA PHE A 245 12.17 -3.96 14.80
C PHE A 245 10.96 -4.40 14.00
N PHE A 246 9.82 -4.53 14.67
CA PHE A 246 8.51 -4.73 14.04
C PHE A 246 7.74 -3.41 14.04
N ALA A 247 7.64 -2.77 12.87
CA ALA A 247 6.89 -1.53 12.68
C ALA A 247 5.52 -1.83 12.04
N GLY A 248 4.45 -1.72 12.82
CA GLY A 248 3.08 -1.93 12.36
C GLY A 248 2.10 -2.25 13.46
N ALA A 249 0.82 -1.99 13.20
CA ALA A 249 -0.24 -2.37 14.11
C ALA A 249 -0.52 -3.87 14.05
N ALA A 250 -0.82 -4.46 15.20
CA ALA A 250 -1.26 -5.85 15.24
C ALA A 250 -2.71 -5.98 14.75
N ALA A 251 -2.98 -7.01 13.96
CA ALA A 251 -4.31 -7.35 13.52
C ALA A 251 -5.17 -7.91 14.67
N ASP A 252 -4.50 -8.59 15.60
CA ASP A 252 -5.11 -9.25 16.76
C ASP A 252 -4.17 -9.15 17.97
N THR A 253 -4.74 -8.90 19.16
CA THR A 253 -3.98 -8.76 20.41
C THR A 253 -3.40 -10.09 20.89
N GLY A 254 -4.08 -11.22 20.64
CA GLY A 254 -3.58 -12.54 20.99
C GLY A 254 -2.36 -12.93 20.14
N TYR A 255 -2.40 -12.63 18.84
CA TYR A 255 -1.24 -12.84 17.97
C TYR A 255 -0.04 -11.99 18.40
N LEU A 256 -0.26 -10.71 18.76
CA LEU A 256 0.81 -9.86 19.29
C LEU A 256 1.40 -10.43 20.59
N ALA A 257 0.56 -10.92 21.49
CA ALA A 257 1.02 -11.53 22.73
C ALA A 257 1.87 -12.78 22.46
N ALA A 258 1.45 -13.62 21.51
CA ALA A 258 2.23 -14.79 21.07
C ALA A 258 3.59 -14.40 20.47
N LEU A 259 3.64 -13.38 19.60
CA LEU A 259 4.90 -12.87 19.05
C LEU A 259 5.83 -12.34 20.13
N ARG A 260 5.31 -11.59 21.12
CA ARG A 260 6.11 -11.11 22.25
C ARG A 260 6.66 -12.24 23.12
N ALA A 261 5.86 -13.27 23.38
CA ALA A 261 6.30 -14.44 24.12
C ALA A 261 7.41 -15.20 23.36
N GLN A 262 7.26 -15.35 22.05
CA GLN A 262 8.26 -15.95 21.18
C GLN A 262 9.55 -15.13 21.16
N ALA A 263 9.46 -13.80 21.04
CA ALA A 263 10.60 -12.89 21.09
C ALA A 263 11.35 -12.95 22.44
N ALA A 264 10.60 -13.02 23.55
CA ALA A 264 11.19 -13.12 24.89
C ALA A 264 11.95 -14.43 25.16
N ALA A 265 11.68 -15.46 24.37
CA ALA A 265 12.39 -16.74 24.43
C ALA A 265 13.69 -16.77 23.61
N LEU A 266 13.97 -15.73 22.83
CA LEU A 266 15.19 -15.61 22.03
C LEU A 266 16.39 -15.22 22.91
N PRO A 267 17.64 -15.53 22.49
CA PRO A 267 18.85 -15.15 23.21
C PRO A 267 18.94 -13.64 23.48
N SER A 268 19.47 -13.26 24.63
CA SER A 268 19.55 -11.85 25.09
C SER A 268 20.42 -10.94 24.20
N GLY A 269 21.27 -11.51 23.37
CA GLY A 269 22.04 -10.77 22.35
C GLY A 269 21.20 -10.30 21.17
N MET A 270 20.00 -10.84 21.00
CA MET A 270 19.05 -10.44 19.98
C MET A 270 18.05 -9.44 20.56
N ARG A 271 18.13 -8.19 20.14
CA ARG A 271 17.18 -7.17 20.58
C ARG A 271 15.96 -7.15 19.68
N ILE A 272 14.78 -7.47 20.22
CA ILE A 272 13.52 -7.52 19.48
C ILE A 272 12.55 -6.45 20.02
N GLU A 273 12.10 -5.53 19.16
CA GLU A 273 11.23 -4.43 19.58
C GLU A 273 9.98 -4.33 18.69
N PHE A 274 8.84 -4.05 19.32
CA PHE A 274 7.55 -3.85 18.65
C PHE A 274 7.17 -2.38 18.73
N LEU A 275 7.34 -1.63 17.63
CA LEU A 275 7.17 -0.17 17.58
C LEU A 275 5.70 0.28 17.50
N GLY A 276 4.76 -0.65 17.22
CA GLY A 276 3.38 -0.31 16.92
C GLY A 276 3.25 0.35 15.54
N PHE A 277 2.16 1.08 15.33
CA PHE A 277 1.93 1.79 14.06
C PHE A 277 2.94 2.94 13.90
N VAL A 278 3.60 2.97 12.75
CA VAL A 278 4.54 4.03 12.36
C VAL A 278 4.10 4.63 11.03
N GLN A 279 4.01 5.95 10.99
CA GLN A 279 3.58 6.67 9.79
C GLN A 279 4.73 6.83 8.78
N GLN A 280 5.93 7.11 9.25
CA GLN A 280 7.13 7.38 8.43
C GLN A 280 7.98 6.12 8.28
N VAL A 281 7.42 5.09 7.62
CA VAL A 281 8.08 3.79 7.42
C VAL A 281 9.36 3.93 6.61
N GLY A 282 9.36 4.77 5.56
CA GLY A 282 10.54 5.00 4.73
C GLY A 282 11.72 5.59 5.50
N ALA A 283 11.46 6.51 6.44
CA ALA A 283 12.49 7.08 7.30
C ALA A 283 13.09 6.06 8.30
N LEU A 284 12.29 5.06 8.74
CA LEU A 284 12.83 3.93 9.50
C LEU A 284 13.67 2.99 8.62
N LEU A 285 13.23 2.74 7.39
CA LEU A 285 13.96 1.90 6.43
C LEU A 285 15.31 2.51 6.06
N ALA A 286 15.43 3.83 6.04
CA ALA A 286 16.70 4.53 5.83
C ALA A 286 17.73 4.27 6.96
N GLN A 287 17.27 3.86 8.14
CA GLN A 287 18.12 3.50 9.29
C GLN A 287 18.37 1.99 9.39
N ALA A 288 17.66 1.18 8.60
CA ALA A 288 17.78 -0.27 8.63
C ALA A 288 18.87 -0.76 7.69
N ASP A 289 19.55 -1.80 8.12
CA ASP A 289 20.53 -2.53 7.30
C ASP A 289 19.85 -3.55 6.38
N ILE A 290 18.78 -4.19 6.87
CA ILE A 290 18.06 -5.27 6.17
C ILE A 290 16.55 -5.07 6.38
N CYS A 291 15.81 -4.94 5.29
CA CYS A 291 14.35 -5.03 5.31
C CYS A 291 13.94 -6.48 5.11
N VAL A 292 13.06 -6.99 5.99
CA VAL A 292 12.61 -8.38 5.94
C VAL A 292 11.10 -8.43 5.70
N GLN A 293 10.69 -9.09 4.59
CA GLN A 293 9.27 -9.25 4.21
C GLN A 293 8.93 -10.73 3.97
N PRO A 294 8.78 -11.54 5.02
CA PRO A 294 8.64 -12.99 4.94
C PRO A 294 7.17 -13.43 4.77
N SER A 295 6.41 -12.70 3.96
CA SER A 295 4.97 -12.94 3.77
C SER A 295 4.69 -14.37 3.31
N VAL A 296 3.84 -15.09 4.03
CA VAL A 296 3.45 -16.47 3.68
C VAL A 296 2.31 -16.51 2.65
N VAL A 297 1.58 -15.41 2.52
CA VAL A 297 0.52 -15.25 1.53
C VAL A 297 0.96 -14.27 0.46
N ALA A 298 0.62 -14.56 -0.81
CA ALA A 298 0.98 -13.74 -1.96
C ALA A 298 0.44 -12.30 -1.83
N GLU A 299 1.34 -11.32 -1.91
CA GLU A 299 1.02 -9.90 -1.92
C GLU A 299 0.88 -9.37 -3.35
N ALA A 300 -0.07 -8.47 -3.55
CA ALA A 300 -0.31 -7.90 -4.88
C ALA A 300 0.72 -6.82 -5.27
N GLY A 301 1.20 -6.06 -4.27
CA GLY A 301 2.17 -4.99 -4.47
C GLY A 301 2.68 -4.51 -3.11
N SER A 302 3.91 -4.90 -2.74
CA SER A 302 4.49 -4.60 -1.44
C SER A 302 5.07 -3.18 -1.42
N LEU A 303 4.37 -2.23 -0.79
CA LEU A 303 4.91 -0.87 -0.58
C LEU A 303 6.18 -0.89 0.25
N THR A 304 6.27 -1.77 1.25
CA THR A 304 7.46 -1.85 2.11
C THR A 304 8.72 -2.25 1.33
N VAL A 305 8.60 -3.19 0.39
CA VAL A 305 9.73 -3.57 -0.47
C VAL A 305 10.15 -2.38 -1.34
N ILE A 306 9.20 -1.66 -1.92
CA ILE A 306 9.46 -0.45 -2.72
C ILE A 306 10.14 0.64 -1.86
N GLU A 307 9.64 0.88 -0.64
CA GLU A 307 10.23 1.85 0.28
C GLU A 307 11.63 1.44 0.74
N ALA A 308 11.88 0.14 0.94
CA ALA A 308 13.21 -0.38 1.26
C ALA A 308 14.19 -0.19 0.09
N MET A 309 13.76 -0.46 -1.14
CA MET A 309 14.55 -0.19 -2.34
C MET A 309 14.85 1.31 -2.47
N GLN A 310 13.84 2.17 -2.26
CA GLN A 310 14.00 3.63 -2.26
C GLN A 310 15.00 4.10 -1.20
N ALA A 311 15.00 3.49 -0.03
CA ALA A 311 15.94 3.79 1.05
C ALA A 311 17.37 3.22 0.81
N GLY A 312 17.55 2.37 -0.21
CA GLY A 312 18.82 1.68 -0.44
C GLY A 312 19.11 0.59 0.61
N CYS A 313 18.07 0.08 1.25
CA CYS A 313 18.14 -1.01 2.23
C CYS A 313 18.17 -2.36 1.49
N ALA A 314 19.03 -3.29 1.93
CA ALA A 314 19.00 -4.65 1.40
C ALA A 314 17.71 -5.37 1.79
N VAL A 315 17.13 -6.14 0.87
CA VAL A 315 15.83 -6.78 1.07
C VAL A 315 16.00 -8.30 1.17
N VAL A 316 15.37 -8.91 2.19
CA VAL A 316 15.08 -10.35 2.23
C VAL A 316 13.56 -10.51 2.18
N ALA A 317 13.06 -11.16 1.14
CA ALA A 317 11.63 -11.29 0.92
C ALA A 317 11.24 -12.71 0.53
N SER A 318 9.97 -13.06 0.72
CA SER A 318 9.46 -14.36 0.24
C SER A 318 9.36 -14.39 -1.28
N ASP A 319 9.73 -15.52 -1.89
CA ASP A 319 9.56 -15.78 -3.32
C ASP A 319 8.08 -16.11 -3.63
N ASN A 320 7.21 -15.15 -3.35
CA ASN A 320 5.80 -15.25 -3.66
C ASN A 320 5.18 -13.87 -3.95
N GLY A 321 3.97 -13.89 -4.49
CA GLY A 321 3.26 -12.65 -4.78
C GLY A 321 4.00 -11.80 -5.81
N SER A 322 3.98 -10.49 -5.60
CA SER A 322 4.68 -9.51 -6.44
C SER A 322 6.13 -9.28 -6.03
N GLN A 323 6.60 -9.90 -4.94
CA GLN A 323 7.96 -9.62 -4.44
C GLN A 323 9.05 -9.96 -5.45
N PRO A 324 8.97 -11.08 -6.22
CA PRO A 324 9.92 -11.37 -7.29
C PRO A 324 9.87 -10.39 -8.49
N GLU A 325 8.82 -9.59 -8.62
CA GLU A 325 8.76 -8.53 -9.64
C GLU A 325 9.59 -7.30 -9.23
N TYR A 326 9.79 -7.08 -7.92
CA TYR A 326 10.57 -5.98 -7.36
C TYR A 326 12.01 -6.38 -7.07
N VAL A 327 12.21 -7.56 -6.45
CA VAL A 327 13.53 -8.02 -5.98
C VAL A 327 14.15 -8.98 -7.00
N GLU A 328 15.29 -8.61 -7.55
CA GLU A 328 16.15 -9.51 -8.33
C GLU A 328 16.99 -10.34 -7.38
N ALA A 329 16.71 -11.65 -7.33
CA ALA A 329 17.39 -12.57 -6.44
C ALA A 329 18.93 -12.54 -6.65
N GLY A 330 19.66 -12.30 -5.58
CA GLY A 330 21.13 -12.24 -5.60
C GLY A 330 21.74 -10.91 -6.09
N SER A 331 20.93 -10.01 -6.64
CA SER A 331 21.35 -8.69 -7.14
C SER A 331 20.84 -7.55 -6.27
N THR A 332 19.52 -7.41 -6.12
CA THR A 332 18.90 -6.33 -5.35
C THR A 332 18.37 -6.78 -3.99
N GLY A 333 18.49 -8.06 -3.68
CA GLY A 333 18.07 -8.68 -2.44
C GLY A 333 18.11 -10.21 -2.52
N LEU A 334 17.57 -10.85 -1.50
CA LEU A 334 17.44 -12.30 -1.43
C LEU A 334 15.96 -12.69 -1.40
N LEU A 335 15.63 -13.74 -2.15
CA LEU A 335 14.30 -14.36 -2.14
C LEU A 335 14.37 -15.73 -1.48
N VAL A 336 13.43 -16.02 -0.59
CA VAL A 336 13.34 -17.29 0.14
C VAL A 336 11.95 -17.92 -0.03
N PRO A 337 11.80 -19.24 0.02
CA PRO A 337 10.49 -19.87 -0.04
C PRO A 337 9.58 -19.36 1.08
N PRO A 338 8.27 -19.11 0.81
CA PRO A 338 7.34 -18.63 1.82
C PRO A 338 7.16 -19.64 2.96
N GLY A 339 7.30 -19.18 4.20
CA GLY A 339 7.18 -20.00 5.40
C GLY A 339 8.41 -20.84 5.74
N ASP A 340 9.47 -20.80 4.94
CA ASP A 340 10.72 -21.52 5.19
C ASP A 340 11.62 -20.70 6.13
N GLU A 341 11.61 -21.09 7.40
CA GLU A 341 12.39 -20.42 8.46
C GLU A 341 13.89 -20.69 8.36
N GLU A 342 14.31 -21.83 7.77
CA GLU A 342 15.71 -22.18 7.58
C GLU A 342 16.34 -21.34 6.45
N ALA A 343 15.71 -21.33 5.28
CA ALA A 343 16.14 -20.47 4.17
C ALA A 343 16.15 -18.98 4.55
N LEU A 344 15.17 -18.55 5.38
CA LEU A 344 15.13 -17.18 5.88
C LEU A 344 16.31 -16.90 6.83
N ALA A 345 16.61 -17.82 7.75
CA ALA A 345 17.75 -17.68 8.67
C ALA A 345 19.08 -17.60 7.89
N ASP A 346 19.28 -18.46 6.90
CA ASP A 346 20.48 -18.46 6.05
C ASP A 346 20.64 -17.14 5.27
N ALA A 347 19.55 -16.64 4.71
CA ALA A 347 19.56 -15.35 3.99
C ALA A 347 19.90 -14.18 4.92
N LEU A 348 19.33 -14.16 6.14
CA LEU A 348 19.63 -13.15 7.16
C LEU A 348 21.08 -13.25 7.61
N ALA A 349 21.57 -14.47 7.94
CA ALA A 349 22.96 -14.71 8.31
C ALA A 349 23.93 -14.18 7.26
N ARG A 350 23.70 -14.52 5.99
CA ARG A 350 24.53 -14.09 4.86
C ARG A 350 24.64 -12.57 4.78
N LEU A 351 23.52 -11.84 4.92
CA LEU A 351 23.56 -10.38 4.85
C LEU A 351 24.06 -9.72 6.13
N MET A 352 23.95 -10.35 7.29
CA MET A 352 24.53 -9.85 8.53
C MET A 352 26.05 -10.01 8.52
N ASP A 353 26.57 -11.13 8.03
CA ASP A 353 28.00 -11.46 8.02
C ASP A 353 28.77 -10.69 6.94
N ASP A 354 28.14 -10.39 5.80
CA ASP A 354 28.79 -9.69 4.67
C ASP A 354 28.22 -8.28 4.48
N ILE A 355 28.85 -7.31 5.16
CA ILE A 355 28.51 -5.88 5.06
C ILE A 355 28.67 -5.36 3.61
N SER A 356 29.68 -5.86 2.88
CA SER A 356 29.95 -5.43 1.51
C SER A 356 28.83 -5.88 0.57
N LEU A 357 28.42 -7.14 0.67
CA LEU A 357 27.29 -7.70 -0.07
C LEU A 357 26.01 -6.93 0.24
N ARG A 358 25.71 -6.74 1.52
CA ARG A 358 24.52 -6.00 1.99
C ARG A 358 24.45 -4.60 1.39
N ARG A 359 25.55 -3.85 1.46
CA ARG A 359 25.63 -2.49 0.88
C ARG A 359 25.53 -2.49 -0.65
N THR A 360 26.13 -3.49 -1.30
CA THR A 360 26.05 -3.63 -2.77
C THR A 360 24.62 -3.91 -3.22
N MET A 361 23.92 -4.81 -2.55
CA MET A 361 22.51 -5.11 -2.83
C MET A 361 21.61 -3.90 -2.58
N GLY A 362 21.80 -3.18 -1.47
CA GLY A 362 21.04 -1.97 -1.18
C GLY A 362 21.20 -0.88 -2.26
N LYS A 363 22.45 -0.65 -2.70
CA LYS A 363 22.72 0.29 -3.81
C LYS A 363 22.09 -0.17 -5.13
N ALA A 364 22.15 -1.46 -5.44
CA ALA A 364 21.51 -2.01 -6.64
C ALA A 364 19.97 -1.90 -6.57
N ALA A 365 19.39 -2.15 -5.39
CA ALA A 365 17.96 -1.98 -5.13
C ALA A 365 17.53 -0.51 -5.33
N ARG A 366 18.30 0.45 -4.79
CA ARG A 366 18.03 1.88 -4.98
C ARG A 366 18.10 2.27 -6.46
N ARG A 367 19.14 1.85 -7.19
CA ARG A 367 19.25 2.12 -8.61
C ARG A 367 18.04 1.57 -9.38
N ARG A 368 17.64 0.32 -9.12
CA ARG A 368 16.46 -0.28 -9.75
C ARG A 368 15.18 0.48 -9.43
N PHE A 369 15.02 0.94 -8.19
CA PHE A 369 13.88 1.81 -7.83
C PHE A 369 13.88 3.07 -8.69
N ASP A 370 14.99 3.77 -8.81
CA ASP A 370 15.07 5.02 -9.58
C ASP A 370 14.79 4.80 -11.07
N GLU A 371 15.25 3.66 -11.63
CA GLU A 371 15.09 3.32 -13.05
C GLU A 371 13.70 2.78 -13.40
N GLU A 372 13.07 1.95 -12.54
CA GLU A 372 11.85 1.21 -12.90
C GLU A 372 10.63 1.60 -12.06
N PHE A 373 10.82 1.93 -10.79
CA PHE A 373 9.74 2.09 -9.81
C PHE A 373 9.64 3.49 -9.21
N SER A 374 10.34 4.49 -9.77
CA SER A 374 10.30 5.85 -9.26
C SER A 374 8.87 6.42 -9.22
N TYR A 375 8.60 7.26 -8.22
CA TYR A 375 7.28 7.85 -8.03
C TYR A 375 6.84 8.71 -9.22
N GLU A 376 7.78 9.35 -9.91
CA GLU A 376 7.49 10.13 -11.10
C GLU A 376 7.00 9.25 -12.27
N ARG A 377 7.59 8.07 -12.46
CA ARG A 377 7.12 7.11 -13.47
C ARG A 377 5.73 6.55 -13.14
N PHE A 378 5.53 6.22 -11.88
CA PHE A 378 4.23 5.78 -11.36
C PHE A 378 3.18 6.85 -11.62
N TYR A 379 3.44 8.08 -11.22
CA TYR A 379 2.53 9.20 -11.37
C TYR A 379 2.22 9.51 -12.83
N ALA A 380 3.23 9.56 -13.70
CA ALA A 380 3.07 9.80 -15.13
C ALA A 380 2.14 8.76 -15.79
N LYS A 381 2.23 7.47 -15.39
CA LYS A 381 1.31 6.44 -15.88
C LYS A 381 -0.14 6.66 -15.45
N TYR A 382 -0.37 7.15 -14.22
CA TYR A 382 -1.72 7.49 -13.76
C TYR A 382 -2.26 8.75 -14.43
N LEU A 383 -1.42 9.76 -14.68
CA LEU A 383 -1.82 10.93 -15.45
C LEU A 383 -2.27 10.56 -16.87
N ALA A 384 -1.45 9.77 -17.58
CA ALA A 384 -1.81 9.30 -18.91
C ALA A 384 -3.14 8.54 -18.91
N LEU A 385 -3.38 7.73 -17.88
CA LEU A 385 -4.64 6.97 -17.72
C LEU A 385 -5.87 7.87 -17.46
N TYR A 386 -5.69 8.99 -16.76
CA TYR A 386 -6.79 9.93 -16.46
C TYR A 386 -7.07 10.86 -17.64
N ASP A 387 -6.10 11.11 -18.51
CA ASP A 387 -6.21 11.99 -19.67
C ASP A 387 -6.69 11.26 -20.95
N GLU A 388 -6.92 9.91 -20.91
CA GLU A 388 -7.56 9.12 -21.98
C GLU A 388 -9.09 9.33 -22.01
#